data_f773c8b0aec1a957708a52eabb2ec223
#
_entry.id   f773c8b0aec1a957708a52eabb2ec223
#
_cell.length_a   1.000
_cell.length_b   1.000
_cell.length_c   1.000
_cell.angle_alpha   90.00
_cell.angle_beta   90.00
_cell.angle_gamma   90.00
#
_symmetry.space_group_name_H-M   'P 1'
#
loop_
_entity.id
_entity.type
_entity.pdbx_description
1 polymer ?
#
loop_
_entity_poly.entity_id
_entity_poly.type
_entity_poly.pdbx_seq_one_letter_code
_entity_poly.pdbx_strand_id
1 'polypeptide(L)' 'MYCAIDGKFVTVREASGLLVRKFVMNKLVIGAQVNGDMVTIQCEGGWVYVYKTSGLLVRKTKN' A
#
# COMPACT_ATOMS: atom_id res chain seq x y z
N MET A 1 -12.29 2.54 -4.46
CA MET A 1 -11.09 1.70 -4.25
C MET A 1 -10.66 1.81 -2.78
N TYR A 2 -10.30 0.71 -2.18
CA TYR A 2 -9.90 0.70 -0.78
C TYR A 2 -8.75 -0.30 -0.59
N CYS A 3 -8.07 -0.23 0.57
CA CYS A 3 -6.99 -1.14 0.88
C CYS A 3 -7.20 -1.78 2.24
N ALA A 4 -6.62 -2.96 2.42
CA ALA A 4 -6.65 -3.70 3.68
C ALA A 4 -5.23 -4.14 4.01
N ILE A 5 -4.92 -4.15 5.30
CA ILE A 5 -3.60 -4.51 5.81
C ILE A 5 -3.68 -5.88 6.47
N ASP A 6 -2.71 -6.72 6.15
CA ASP A 6 -2.57 -8.03 6.78
C ASP A 6 -1.08 -8.27 7.04
N GLY A 7 -0.61 -7.89 8.24
CA GLY A 7 0.79 -8.03 8.61
C GLY A 7 1.71 -7.24 7.68
N LYS A 8 2.39 -7.94 6.79
CA LYS A 8 3.30 -7.33 5.82
C LYS A 8 2.65 -7.16 4.45
N PHE A 9 1.37 -7.50 4.31
CA PHE A 9 0.66 -7.45 3.04
C PHE A 9 -0.32 -6.29 3.01
N VAL A 10 -0.43 -5.65 1.85
CA VAL A 10 -1.45 -4.64 1.60
C VAL A 10 -2.20 -5.06 0.35
N THR A 11 -3.52 -5.18 0.48
CA THR A 11 -4.39 -5.57 -0.64
C THR A 11 -5.18 -4.34 -1.07
N VAL A 12 -5.16 -4.04 -2.35
CA VAL A 12 -5.95 -2.95 -2.93
C VAL A 12 -7.08 -3.56 -3.73
N ARG A 13 -8.31 -3.12 -3.44
CA ARG A 13 -9.52 -3.64 -4.08
C ARG A 13 -10.40 -2.52 -4.58
N GLU A 14 -11.17 -2.81 -5.61
CA GLU A 14 -12.22 -1.90 -6.07
C GLU A 14 -13.38 -1.95 -5.09
N ALA A 15 -14.30 -0.97 -5.21
CA ALA A 15 -15.47 -0.91 -4.34
C ALA A 15 -16.31 -2.19 -4.41
N SER A 16 -16.28 -2.87 -5.56
CA SER A 16 -16.98 -4.15 -5.74
C SER A 16 -16.33 -5.33 -5.02
N GLY A 17 -15.10 -5.13 -4.51
CA GLY A 17 -14.33 -6.19 -3.86
C GLY A 17 -13.33 -6.88 -4.78
N LEU A 18 -13.33 -6.51 -6.07
CA LEU A 18 -12.38 -7.10 -7.02
C LEU A 18 -10.96 -6.69 -6.69
N LEU A 19 -10.04 -7.66 -6.67
CA LEU A 19 -8.65 -7.40 -6.35
C LEU A 19 -7.99 -6.62 -7.48
N VAL A 20 -7.39 -5.47 -7.12
CA VAL A 20 -6.62 -4.66 -8.06
C VAL A 20 -5.16 -5.07 -8.00
N ARG A 21 -4.59 -5.11 -6.78
CA ARG A 21 -3.19 -5.47 -6.58
C ARG A 21 -2.92 -5.80 -5.12
N LYS A 22 -1.97 -6.70 -4.93
CA LYS A 22 -1.48 -7.05 -3.60
C LYS A 22 -0.01 -6.63 -3.51
N PHE A 23 0.33 -5.86 -2.48
CA PHE A 23 1.70 -5.47 -2.21
C PHE A 23 2.25 -6.30 -1.05
N VAL A 24 3.48 -6.76 -1.22
CA VAL A 24 4.17 -7.51 -0.17
C VAL A 24 5.35 -6.66 0.28
N MET A 25 5.32 -6.26 1.56
CA MET A 25 6.41 -5.48 2.14
C MET A 25 7.35 -6.41 2.90
N ASN A 26 8.58 -5.96 3.11
CA ASN A 26 9.54 -6.69 3.95
C ASN A 26 9.52 -6.19 5.39
N LYS A 27 8.59 -5.31 5.73
CA LYS A 27 8.42 -4.73 7.05
C LYS A 27 6.96 -4.79 7.42
N LEU A 28 6.69 -4.74 8.72
CA LEU A 28 5.31 -4.72 9.21
C LEU A 28 4.63 -3.43 8.79
N VAL A 29 3.44 -3.55 8.20
CA VAL A 29 2.67 -2.40 7.72
C VAL A 29 1.83 -1.86 8.88
N ILE A 30 1.95 -0.56 9.15
CA ILE A 30 1.21 0.09 10.24
C ILE A 30 0.13 1.02 9.71
N GLY A 31 0.13 1.33 8.43
CA GLY A 31 -0.92 2.14 7.83
C GLY A 31 -0.86 2.06 6.32
N ALA A 32 -2.02 2.25 5.69
CA ALA A 32 -2.10 2.26 4.23
C ALA A 32 -3.32 3.04 3.82
N GLN A 33 -3.23 3.75 2.70
CA GLN A 33 -4.38 4.45 2.15
C GLN A 33 -4.25 4.54 0.63
N VAL A 34 -5.40 4.58 -0.03
CA VAL A 34 -5.50 4.75 -1.47
C VAL A 34 -6.04 6.14 -1.75
N ASN A 35 -5.40 6.85 -2.66
CA ASN A 35 -5.82 8.19 -3.05
C ASN A 35 -5.67 8.30 -4.57
N GLY A 36 -6.79 8.23 -5.27
CA GLY A 36 -6.79 8.18 -6.72
C GLY A 36 -6.13 6.90 -7.21
N ASP A 37 -5.07 7.03 -8.01
CA ASP A 37 -4.29 5.90 -8.52
C ASP A 37 -3.01 5.66 -7.72
N MET A 38 -2.91 6.29 -6.53
CA MET A 38 -1.74 6.20 -5.67
C MET A 38 -2.08 5.45 -4.39
N VAL A 39 -1.13 4.66 -3.92
CA VAL A 39 -1.24 3.91 -2.66
C VAL A 39 -0.07 4.32 -1.77
N THR A 40 -0.39 4.83 -0.58
CA THR A 40 0.63 5.19 0.41
C THR A 40 0.65 4.13 1.49
N ILE A 41 1.81 3.52 1.71
CA ILE A 41 1.98 2.45 2.67
C ILE A 41 2.99 2.89 3.72
N GLN A 42 2.57 2.86 4.99
CA GLN A 42 3.43 3.21 6.12
C GLN A 42 3.86 1.92 6.81
N CYS A 43 5.16 1.77 6.97
CA CYS A 43 5.74 0.60 7.62
C CYS A 43 6.42 0.99 8.93
N GLU A 44 6.68 0.01 9.78
CA GLU A 44 7.41 0.24 11.02
C GLU A 44 8.80 0.81 10.73
N GLY A 45 9.35 1.54 11.68
CA GLY A 45 10.66 2.18 11.52
C GLY A 45 10.61 3.50 10.78
N GLY A 46 9.42 4.06 10.52
CA GLY A 46 9.27 5.35 9.87
C GLY A 46 9.35 5.30 8.35
N TRP A 47 9.30 4.11 7.77
CA TRP A 47 9.34 3.97 6.32
C TRP A 47 7.98 4.26 5.69
N VAL A 48 8.00 5.01 4.59
CA VAL A 48 6.80 5.32 3.81
C VAL A 48 7.09 5.00 2.35
N TYR A 49 6.21 4.20 1.77
CA TYR A 49 6.30 3.83 0.35
C TYR A 49 5.07 4.34 -0.38
N VAL A 50 5.28 4.93 -1.54
CA VAL A 50 4.18 5.38 -2.39
C VAL A 50 4.27 4.62 -3.71
N TYR A 51 3.18 3.91 -4.02
CA TYR A 51 3.06 3.13 -5.25
C TYR A 51 1.92 3.65 -6.09
N LYS A 52 1.99 3.38 -7.38
CA LYS A 52 0.79 3.46 -8.22
C LYS A 52 0.01 2.18 -8.09
N THR A 53 -1.29 2.23 -8.36
CA THR A 53 -2.13 1.04 -8.30
C THR A 53 -1.70 -0.03 -9.33
N SER A 54 -0.91 0.36 -10.32
CA SER A 54 -0.31 -0.58 -11.27
C SER A 54 0.86 -1.36 -10.68
N GLY A 55 1.34 -0.96 -9.49
CA GLY A 55 2.45 -1.63 -8.81
C GLY A 55 3.77 -0.89 -8.91
N LEU A 56 3.82 0.23 -9.62
CA LEU A 56 5.05 1.00 -9.79
C LEU A 56 5.39 1.76 -8.52
N LEU A 57 6.61 1.60 -8.01
CA LEU A 57 7.09 2.38 -6.87
C LEU A 57 7.40 3.80 -7.33
N VAL A 58 6.72 4.77 -6.72
CA VAL A 58 6.91 6.18 -7.04
C VAL A 58 7.92 6.82 -6.11
N ARG A 59 7.81 6.51 -4.81
CA ARG A 59 8.65 7.15 -3.80
C ARG A 59 8.85 6.21 -2.61
N LYS A 60 10.01 6.33 -2.01
CA LYS A 60 10.34 5.63 -0.78
C LYS A 60 11.05 6.63 0.12
N THR A 61 10.48 6.88 1.29
CA THR A 61 11.05 7.83 2.25
C THR A 61 11.11 7.20 3.62
N LYS A 62 11.98 7.75 4.48
CA LYS A 62 12.11 7.35 5.87
C LYS A 62 12.12 8.60 6.74
N ASN A 63 11.25 8.60 7.74
CA ASN A 63 11.20 9.69 8.74
C ASN A 63 12.24 9.47 9.82
#